data_2a495d0e3654ce2192e4c9ffe381dbda
#
_entry.id   2a495d0e3654ce2192e4c9ffe381dbda
#
_cell.length_a   1.000
_cell.length_b   1.000
_cell.length_c   1.000
_cell.angle_alpha   90.00
_cell.angle_beta   90.00
_cell.angle_gamma   90.00
#
_symmetry.space_group_name_H-M   'P 1'
#
loop_
_entity.id
_entity.type
_entity.pdbx_description
1 polymer ?
#
loop_
_entity_poly.entity_id
_entity_poly.type
_entity_poly.pdbx_seq_one_letter_code
_entity_poly.pdbx_strand_id
1 'polypeptide(L)'
;MERRTVDGVSVVAVRGEIDHDVKDQLRTALLVQDDAVPALIVAELSGVTFMDSSGISALVAAHVRMRAAGGLLRIAGARPRVRFVLEVAGLDTVIPCHPGVEQALAAHPRPAWVRRAQRAAVERAPHAQRHSGVFRQ
;
A
#
# COMPACT_ATOMS: atom_id res chain seq x y z
N MET A 1 -5.25 -13.25 -4.70
CA MET A 1 -4.95 -11.87 -4.31
C MET A 1 -6.04 -10.96 -4.84
N GLU A 2 -6.56 -10.12 -4.00
CA GLU A 2 -7.67 -9.26 -4.38
C GLU A 2 -7.21 -7.82 -4.47
N ARG A 3 -7.78 -7.09 -5.43
CA ARG A 3 -7.45 -5.69 -5.63
C ARG A 3 -8.71 -4.85 -5.51
N ARG A 4 -8.59 -3.73 -4.83
CA ARG A 4 -9.66 -2.73 -4.83
C ARG A 4 -9.04 -1.36 -5.04
N THR A 5 -9.80 -0.47 -5.64
CA THR A 5 -9.34 0.89 -5.93
C THR A 5 -10.16 1.87 -5.11
N VAL A 6 -9.49 2.76 -4.41
CA VAL A 6 -10.12 3.80 -3.60
C VAL A 6 -9.40 5.10 -3.90
N ASP A 7 -10.11 6.06 -4.50
CA ASP A 7 -9.57 7.42 -4.76
C ASP A 7 -8.24 7.40 -5.50
N GLY A 8 -8.13 6.55 -6.51
CA GLY A 8 -6.90 6.44 -7.30
C GLY A 8 -5.79 5.66 -6.62
N VAL A 9 -6.06 5.08 -5.47
CA VAL A 9 -5.12 4.22 -4.76
C VAL A 9 -5.55 2.78 -4.96
N SER A 10 -4.59 1.91 -5.25
CA SER A 10 -4.86 0.49 -5.41
C SER A 10 -4.43 -0.24 -4.15
N VAL A 11 -5.35 -0.99 -3.54
CA VAL A 11 -5.04 -1.81 -2.38
C VAL A 11 -5.09 -3.27 -2.82
N VAL A 12 -3.97 -3.95 -2.65
CA VAL A 12 -3.84 -5.36 -3.05
C VAL A 12 -3.74 -6.20 -1.79
N ALA A 13 -4.77 -6.98 -1.53
CA ALA A 13 -4.79 -7.89 -0.39
C ALA A 13 -4.11 -9.20 -0.79
N VAL A 14 -3.03 -9.52 -0.08
CA VAL A 14 -2.21 -10.71 -0.35
C VAL A 14 -2.46 -11.71 0.77
N ARG A 15 -2.57 -12.98 0.42
CA ARG A 15 -2.90 -14.03 1.39
C ARG A 15 -2.04 -15.25 1.20
N GLY A 16 -1.91 -16.01 2.28
CA GLY A 16 -1.27 -17.31 2.26
C GLY A 16 0.22 -17.24 2.39
N GLU A 17 0.87 -18.27 1.90
CA GLU A 17 2.33 -18.37 1.95
C GLU A 17 2.92 -17.76 0.68
N ILE A 18 3.85 -16.85 0.85
CA ILE A 18 4.52 -16.19 -0.26
C ILE A 18 5.90 -16.79 -0.41
N ASP A 19 6.01 -17.74 -1.31
CA ASP A 19 7.24 -18.45 -1.58
C ASP A 19 7.59 -18.35 -3.07
N HIS A 20 8.58 -19.14 -3.49
CA HIS A 20 9.04 -19.12 -4.86
C HIS A 20 7.92 -19.43 -5.86
N ASP A 21 6.99 -20.30 -5.49
CA ASP A 21 5.96 -20.72 -6.42
C ASP A 21 4.92 -19.64 -6.70
N VAL A 22 4.72 -18.71 -5.76
CA VAL A 22 3.70 -17.68 -5.91
C VAL A 22 4.28 -16.28 -6.15
N LYS A 23 5.60 -16.15 -6.23
CA LYS A 23 6.22 -14.82 -6.37
C LYS A 23 5.77 -14.10 -7.63
N ASP A 24 5.56 -14.83 -8.71
CA ASP A 24 5.15 -14.22 -9.97
C ASP A 24 3.72 -13.72 -9.90
N GLN A 25 2.86 -14.43 -9.15
CA GLN A 25 1.51 -13.96 -8.93
C GLN A 25 1.52 -12.66 -8.13
N LEU A 26 2.39 -12.58 -7.12
CA LEU A 26 2.50 -11.37 -6.33
C LEU A 26 3.02 -10.21 -7.19
N ARG A 27 4.04 -10.45 -7.97
CA ARG A 27 4.56 -9.42 -8.87
C ARG A 27 3.49 -8.91 -9.82
N THR A 28 2.75 -9.83 -10.45
CA THR A 28 1.69 -9.47 -11.37
C THR A 28 0.60 -8.66 -10.66
N ALA A 29 0.23 -9.07 -9.46
CA ALA A 29 -0.80 -8.36 -8.71
C ALA A 29 -0.37 -6.94 -8.34
N LEU A 30 0.91 -6.75 -8.03
CA LEU A 30 1.44 -5.44 -7.65
C LEU A 30 1.77 -4.55 -8.85
N LEU A 31 1.93 -5.15 -10.02
CA LEU A 31 2.35 -4.42 -11.23
C LEU A 31 1.22 -4.36 -12.24
N VAL A 32 0.03 -4.03 -11.78
CA VAL A 32 -1.09 -3.93 -12.70
C VAL A 32 -0.81 -2.93 -13.78
N GLN A 33 -1.19 -3.31 -14.97
CA GLN A 33 -0.76 -2.65 -16.18
C GLN A 33 -1.89 -2.04 -16.95
N ASP A 34 -2.83 -1.48 -16.26
CA ASP A 34 -3.82 -0.68 -16.95
C ASP A 34 -3.17 0.58 -17.46
N ASP A 35 -3.86 1.30 -18.30
CA ASP A 35 -3.34 2.49 -18.93
C ASP A 35 -2.87 3.52 -17.90
N ALA A 36 -3.46 3.52 -16.73
CA ALA A 36 -3.10 4.45 -15.68
C ALA A 36 -2.38 3.73 -14.55
N VAL A 37 -1.18 4.18 -14.22
CA VAL A 37 -0.46 3.69 -13.04
C VAL A 37 -1.04 4.41 -11.83
N PRO A 38 -1.48 3.69 -10.79
CA PRO A 38 -1.99 4.37 -9.59
C PRO A 38 -0.87 5.14 -8.90
N ALA A 39 -1.23 6.22 -8.23
CA ALA A 39 -0.27 7.03 -7.50
C ALA A 39 0.29 6.26 -6.30
N LEU A 40 -0.48 5.33 -5.78
CA LEU A 40 -0.10 4.55 -4.62
C LEU A 40 -0.66 3.14 -4.74
N ILE A 41 0.18 2.16 -4.47
CA ILE A 41 -0.26 0.79 -4.25
C ILE A 41 0.02 0.45 -2.80
N VAL A 42 -0.98 -0.07 -2.11
CA VAL A 42 -0.81 -0.58 -0.75
C VAL A 42 -0.89 -2.10 -0.82
N ALA A 43 0.20 -2.75 -0.43
CA ALA A 43 0.22 -4.20 -0.30
C ALA A 43 -0.25 -4.54 1.11
N GLU A 44 -1.44 -5.08 1.22
CA GLU A 44 -2.05 -5.42 2.50
C GLU A 44 -1.71 -6.86 2.81
N LEU A 45 -0.93 -7.10 3.86
CA LEU A 45 -0.31 -8.39 4.14
C LEU A 45 -0.88 -9.11 5.35
N SER A 46 -2.00 -8.66 5.90
CA SER A 46 -2.55 -9.28 7.11
C SER A 46 -2.91 -10.75 6.89
N GLY A 47 -3.19 -11.15 5.68
CA GLY A 47 -3.50 -12.54 5.35
C GLY A 47 -2.29 -13.39 5.02
N VAL A 48 -1.08 -12.82 5.04
CA VAL A 48 0.14 -13.56 4.71
C VAL A 48 0.64 -14.26 5.97
N THR A 49 0.81 -15.56 5.87
CA THR A 49 1.25 -16.39 7.00
C THR A 49 2.74 -16.71 6.95
N PHE A 50 3.34 -16.56 5.79
CA PHE A 50 4.75 -16.87 5.59
C PHE A 50 5.28 -16.08 4.40
N MET A 51 6.50 -15.60 4.51
CA MET A 51 7.18 -14.93 3.39
C MET A 51 8.66 -15.24 3.45
N ASP A 52 9.23 -15.65 2.31
CA ASP A 52 10.66 -15.87 2.19
C ASP A 52 11.27 -14.79 1.30
N SER A 53 12.52 -15.01 0.89
CA SER A 53 13.24 -14.03 0.07
C SER A 53 12.58 -13.80 -1.30
N SER A 54 11.80 -14.78 -1.79
CA SER A 54 11.09 -14.59 -3.06
C SER A 54 10.03 -13.50 -2.93
N GLY A 55 9.33 -13.46 -1.80
CA GLY A 55 8.36 -12.40 -1.53
C GLY A 55 9.03 -11.06 -1.39
N ILE A 56 10.16 -11.02 -0.70
CA ILE A 56 10.95 -9.79 -0.56
C ILE A 56 11.36 -9.28 -1.93
N SER A 57 11.86 -10.16 -2.80
CA SER A 57 12.27 -9.77 -4.15
C SER A 57 11.12 -9.20 -4.95
N ALA A 58 9.92 -9.80 -4.83
CA ALA A 58 8.75 -9.32 -5.54
C ALA A 58 8.35 -7.93 -5.07
N LEU A 59 8.42 -7.68 -3.77
CA LEU A 59 8.09 -6.36 -3.22
C LEU A 59 9.10 -5.31 -3.67
N VAL A 60 10.39 -5.65 -3.69
CA VAL A 60 11.42 -4.73 -4.16
C VAL A 60 11.20 -4.40 -5.64
N ALA A 61 10.92 -5.41 -6.45
CA ALA A 61 10.68 -5.18 -7.88
C ALA A 61 9.47 -4.25 -8.09
N ALA A 62 8.41 -4.45 -7.32
CA ALA A 62 7.25 -3.58 -7.41
C ALA A 62 7.59 -2.17 -6.98
N HIS A 63 8.37 -2.01 -5.92
CA HIS A 63 8.80 -0.70 -5.44
C HIS A 63 9.57 0.06 -6.53
N VAL A 64 10.54 -0.61 -7.14
CA VAL A 64 11.36 0.01 -8.18
C VAL A 64 10.49 0.44 -9.36
N ARG A 65 9.57 -0.43 -9.79
CA ARG A 65 8.68 -0.11 -10.90
C ARG A 65 7.75 1.06 -10.58
N MET A 66 7.21 1.08 -9.39
CA MET A 66 6.32 2.17 -8.98
C MET A 66 7.07 3.50 -8.95
N ARG A 67 8.28 3.49 -8.39
CA ARG A 67 9.08 4.72 -8.34
C ARG A 67 9.42 5.21 -9.75
N ALA A 68 9.77 4.32 -10.64
CA ALA A 68 10.08 4.69 -12.03
C ALA A 68 8.88 5.29 -12.74
N ALA A 69 7.67 4.89 -12.34
CA ALA A 69 6.44 5.41 -12.93
C ALA A 69 5.89 6.62 -12.18
N GLY A 70 6.60 7.11 -11.18
CA GLY A 70 6.16 8.28 -10.41
C GLY A 70 5.21 7.97 -9.28
N GLY A 71 5.02 6.71 -8.95
CA GLY A 71 4.14 6.29 -7.86
C GLY A 71 4.89 5.77 -6.65
N LEU A 72 4.15 5.26 -5.69
CA LEU A 72 4.70 4.74 -4.45
C LEU A 72 4.08 3.40 -4.11
N LEU A 73 4.86 2.56 -3.44
CA LEU A 73 4.38 1.33 -2.82
C LEU A 73 4.52 1.44 -1.32
N ARG A 74 3.48 1.04 -0.60
CA ARG A 74 3.49 0.97 0.86
C ARG A 74 2.98 -0.38 1.30
N ILE A 75 3.39 -0.81 2.47
CA ILE A 75 2.98 -2.09 3.05
C ILE A 75 2.08 -1.79 4.25
N ALA A 76 1.02 -2.58 4.41
CA ALA A 76 0.10 -2.42 5.52
C ALA A 76 -0.23 -3.76 6.13
N GLY A 77 -0.39 -3.81 7.44
CA GLY A 77 -0.97 -4.92 8.14
C GLY A 77 -0.11 -6.18 8.24
N ALA A 78 1.19 -6.08 8.03
CA ALA A 78 2.05 -7.25 8.12
C ALA A 78 2.01 -7.84 9.53
N ARG A 79 1.83 -9.17 9.62
CA ARG A 79 1.87 -9.87 10.89
C ARG A 79 3.29 -9.84 11.46
N PRO A 80 3.44 -10.00 12.77
CA PRO A 80 4.78 -9.89 13.39
C PRO A 80 5.84 -10.77 12.75
N ARG A 81 5.49 -11.99 12.38
CA ARG A 81 6.45 -12.88 11.73
C ARG A 81 6.89 -12.35 10.37
N VAL A 82 5.95 -11.85 9.59
CA VAL A 82 6.26 -11.28 8.29
C VAL A 82 7.02 -9.97 8.46
N ARG A 83 6.59 -9.15 9.41
CA ARG A 83 7.30 -7.91 9.69
C ARG A 83 8.75 -8.16 10.05
N PHE A 84 9.00 -9.20 10.83
CA PHE A 84 10.37 -9.54 11.20
C PHE A 84 11.23 -9.83 9.95
N VAL A 85 10.67 -10.57 8.99
CA VAL A 85 11.38 -10.86 7.74
C VAL A 85 11.67 -9.57 6.98
N LEU A 86 10.69 -8.66 6.91
CA LEU A 86 10.86 -7.38 6.24
C LEU A 86 11.96 -6.56 6.90
N GLU A 87 11.99 -6.54 8.23
CA GLU A 87 12.99 -5.78 8.97
C GLU A 87 14.39 -6.35 8.79
N VAL A 88 14.52 -7.67 8.87
CA VAL A 88 15.82 -8.32 8.70
C VAL A 88 16.37 -8.05 7.30
N ALA A 89 15.50 -8.03 6.30
CA ALA A 89 15.89 -7.73 4.93
C ALA A 89 16.15 -6.25 4.70
N GLY A 90 15.84 -5.39 5.68
CA GLY A 90 16.01 -3.95 5.52
C GLY A 90 14.95 -3.29 4.64
N LEU A 91 13.90 -4.02 4.32
CA LEU A 91 12.89 -3.52 3.39
C LEU A 91 12.08 -2.38 3.98
N ASP A 92 11.89 -2.39 5.28
CA ASP A 92 11.14 -1.34 5.97
C ASP A 92 11.83 0.02 5.91
N THR A 93 13.11 0.07 5.59
CA THR A 93 13.82 1.33 5.40
C THR A 93 13.58 1.93 4.02
N VAL A 94 13.09 1.13 3.08
CA VAL A 94 12.88 1.55 1.70
C VAL A 94 11.39 1.69 1.39
N ILE A 95 10.58 0.75 1.87
CA ILE A 95 9.14 0.73 1.65
C ILE A 95 8.48 0.96 2.99
N PRO A 96 7.73 2.06 3.16
CA PRO A 96 7.07 2.33 4.44
C PRO A 96 6.10 1.22 4.81
N CYS A 97 6.14 0.81 6.06
CA CYS A 97 5.26 -0.21 6.60
C CYS A 97 4.35 0.42 7.64
N HIS A 98 3.06 0.14 7.52
CA HIS A 98 2.04 0.73 8.39
C HIS A 98 1.23 -0.36 9.08
N PRO A 99 0.63 -0.08 10.25
CA PRO A 99 -0.18 -1.08 10.93
C PRO A 99 -1.41 -1.52 10.15
N GLY A 100 -1.95 -0.64 9.32
CA GLY A 100 -3.13 -0.96 8.53
C GLY A 100 -3.25 -0.09 7.32
N VAL A 101 -4.26 -0.40 6.49
CA VAL A 101 -4.49 0.33 5.25
C VAL A 101 -4.80 1.80 5.51
N GLU A 102 -5.59 2.09 6.55
CA GLU A 102 -5.96 3.47 6.85
C GLU A 102 -4.73 4.33 7.13
N GLN A 103 -3.78 3.79 7.88
CA GLN A 103 -2.56 4.52 8.18
C GLN A 103 -1.71 4.72 6.93
N ALA A 104 -1.67 3.72 6.06
CA ALA A 104 -0.93 3.82 4.81
C ALA A 104 -1.54 4.89 3.90
N LEU A 105 -2.86 4.95 3.85
CA LEU A 105 -3.57 5.95 3.05
C LEU A 105 -3.39 7.34 3.62
N ALA A 106 -3.46 7.47 4.94
CA ALA A 106 -3.33 8.77 5.59
C ALA A 106 -1.93 9.37 5.41
N ALA A 107 -0.91 8.53 5.28
CA ALA A 107 0.46 8.98 5.11
C ALA A 107 0.79 9.38 3.67
N HIS A 108 -0.10 9.06 2.70
CA HIS A 108 0.18 9.33 1.30
C HIS A 108 0.03 10.81 1.00
N PRO A 109 1.07 11.47 0.44
CA PRO A 109 0.94 12.88 0.06
C PRO A 109 -0.05 13.01 -1.09
N ARG A 110 -0.99 13.92 -0.95
CA ARG A 110 -2.00 14.16 -1.98
C ARG A 110 -1.73 15.46 -2.69
N PRO A 111 -2.05 15.54 -3.98
CA PRO A 111 -1.91 16.80 -4.71
C PRO A 111 -2.74 17.91 -4.07
N ALA A 112 -2.30 19.15 -4.24
CA ALA A 112 -2.96 20.27 -3.62
C ALA A 112 -4.42 20.39 -4.04
N TRP A 113 -4.72 20.09 -5.32
CA TRP A 113 -6.09 20.20 -5.78
C TRP A 113 -7.01 19.18 -5.10
N VAL A 114 -6.50 17.98 -4.80
CA VAL A 114 -7.27 16.98 -4.07
C VAL A 114 -7.56 17.48 -2.66
N ARG A 115 -6.54 18.04 -2.01
CA ARG A 115 -6.72 18.58 -0.65
C ARG A 115 -7.75 19.70 -0.64
N ARG A 116 -7.72 20.56 -1.65
CA ARG A 116 -8.69 21.65 -1.72
C ARG A 116 -10.10 21.14 -1.93
N ALA A 117 -10.27 20.15 -2.79
CA ALA A 117 -11.58 19.55 -3.05
C ALA A 117 -12.15 18.90 -1.79
N GLN A 118 -11.29 18.20 -1.04
CA GLN A 118 -11.71 17.58 0.19
C GLN A 118 -12.09 18.61 1.26
N ARG A 119 -11.34 19.69 1.35
CA ARG A 119 -11.64 20.75 2.28
C ARG A 119 -12.99 21.40 1.97
N ALA A 120 -13.26 21.66 0.70
CA ALA A 120 -14.53 22.25 0.31
C ALA A 120 -15.69 21.31 0.63
N ALA A 121 -15.52 20.02 0.44
CA ALA A 121 -16.56 19.05 0.77
C ALA A 121 -16.85 19.01 2.27
N VAL A 122 -15.79 19.09 3.08
CA VAL A 122 -15.94 19.11 4.54
C VAL A 122 -16.68 20.37 4.98
N GLU A 123 -16.36 21.50 4.38
CA GLU A 123 -17.03 22.76 4.73
C GLU A 123 -18.52 22.73 4.42
N ARG A 124 -18.90 22.04 3.32
CA ARG A 124 -20.32 21.94 2.96
C ARG A 124 -21.07 20.88 3.74
N ALA A 125 -20.37 19.98 4.41
CA ALA A 125 -20.96 18.89 5.16
C ALA A 125 -20.38 18.87 6.58
N PRO A 126 -20.79 19.81 7.43
CA PRO A 126 -20.12 20.01 8.71
C PRO A 126 -20.09 18.81 9.63
N HIS A 127 -21.01 17.88 9.47
CA HIS A 127 -21.00 16.70 10.32
C HIS A 127 -19.90 15.70 9.95
N ALA A 128 -19.49 15.70 8.72
CA ALA A 128 -18.53 14.71 8.24
C ALA A 128 -17.14 14.93 8.83
N GLN A 129 -16.80 16.14 9.17
CA GLN A 129 -15.44 16.41 9.61
C GLN A 129 -15.13 15.86 10.99
N ARG A 130 -16.10 15.33 11.70
CA ARG A 130 -15.80 14.68 12.97
C ARG A 130 -14.74 13.63 12.82
N HIS A 131 -14.81 12.92 11.74
CA HIS A 131 -13.86 11.84 11.50
C HIS A 131 -12.53 12.31 10.96
N SER A 132 -12.51 13.49 10.41
CA SER A 132 -11.27 14.02 9.87
C SER A 132 -10.18 14.14 10.92
N GLY A 133 -10.58 14.41 12.15
CA GLY A 133 -9.64 14.50 13.23
C GLY A 133 -8.85 13.22 13.47
N VAL A 134 -9.45 12.11 13.16
CA VAL A 134 -8.83 10.81 13.36
C VAL A 134 -7.65 10.60 12.44
N PHE A 135 -7.66 11.25 11.30
CA PHE A 135 -6.67 10.99 10.27
C PHE A 135 -5.44 11.87 10.35
N ARG A 136 -5.30 12.62 11.40
CA ARG A 136 -4.17 13.52 11.50
C ARG A 136 -2.91 12.92 12.07
N GLN A 137 -2.98 11.69 12.49
CA GLN A 137 -1.79 11.06 13.07
C GLN A 137 -0.65 10.99 12.12
#